data_6688e39d56b793e9fa5b17d3a13bb0a0
#
_entry.id   6688e39d56b793e9fa5b17d3a13bb0a0
#
_cell.length_a   1.000
_cell.length_b   1.000
_cell.length_c   1.000
_cell.angle_alpha   90.00
_cell.angle_beta   90.00
_cell.angle_gamma   90.00
#
_symmetry.space_group_name_H-M   'P 1'
#
loop_
_entity.id
_entity.type
_entity.pdbx_description
1 polymer ?
#
loop_
_entity_poly.entity_id
_entity_poly.type
_entity_poly.pdbx_seq_one_letter_code
_entity_poly.pdbx_strand_id
1 'polypeptide(L)'
;MRLKFIAVACALMLVKNMSAQVTYPYPVHHFSLSVEDKNIQMAYMDIRPSTANGQTVILFHGKNFNGYYWKDIIPSLTEKGYRVIVPDQVGWGRSDKPELHYSFHMLASNSRSLLDSLQVGKVIVIGHSMGGMLAVRFALLFADRTEKLVLENPIGLEDYRTFVPYKTLQETYHKERAASYDSYKKYQQSYYPVWRPEYEQYVQAQAESLADPAFDRIARVNAVTYQMIYEQPVVYEFARLACPVLLIIGQADRTVVGKDLLTGEQKKNYGQYPQLGRKAKAQIKNCRLVELAGVGHIPHVQDTAAFKKALFSFL
;
A
#
# COMPACT_ATOMS: atom_id res chain seq x y z
N MET A 1 11.05 68.63 25.76
CA MET A 1 10.48 67.29 26.09
C MET A 1 10.40 66.50 24.79
N ARG A 2 11.38 65.65 24.53
CA ARG A 2 11.45 64.85 23.26
C ARG A 2 10.93 63.40 23.57
N LEU A 3 9.78 63.03 23.00
CA LEU A 3 9.28 61.65 23.04
C LEU A 3 10.11 60.81 22.05
N LYS A 4 10.73 59.74 22.56
CA LYS A 4 11.33 58.69 21.74
C LYS A 4 10.29 57.61 21.50
N PHE A 5 9.89 57.43 20.24
CA PHE A 5 9.11 56.28 19.81
C PHE A 5 10.07 55.07 19.68
N ILE A 6 9.85 54.05 20.47
CA ILE A 6 10.48 52.73 20.32
C ILE A 6 9.58 51.90 19.41
N ALA A 7 10.04 51.66 18.19
CA ALA A 7 9.39 50.70 17.28
C ALA A 7 9.82 49.28 17.68
N VAL A 8 8.89 48.51 18.20
CA VAL A 8 9.08 47.08 18.43
C VAL A 8 8.77 46.38 17.11
N ALA A 9 9.83 45.92 16.43
CA ALA A 9 9.70 45.03 15.27
C ALA A 9 9.39 43.63 15.75
N CYS A 10 8.12 43.19 15.65
CA CYS A 10 7.73 41.79 15.78
C CYS A 10 8.18 41.02 14.53
N ALA A 11 9.33 40.35 14.62
CA ALA A 11 9.74 39.39 13.62
C ALA A 11 8.87 38.11 13.79
N LEU A 12 7.83 37.98 12.97
CA LEU A 12 7.13 36.71 12.79
C LEU A 12 8.10 35.71 12.13
N MET A 13 8.73 34.87 12.92
CA MET A 13 9.37 33.65 12.41
C MET A 13 8.28 32.72 11.91
N LEU A 14 8.04 32.77 10.60
CA LEU A 14 7.37 31.68 9.89
C LEU A 14 8.29 30.43 9.95
N VAL A 15 8.11 29.62 10.98
CA VAL A 15 8.66 28.25 10.99
C VAL A 15 7.90 27.50 9.89
N LYS A 16 8.43 27.49 8.67
CA LYS A 16 8.09 26.51 7.68
C LYS A 16 8.51 25.16 8.27
N ASN A 17 7.57 24.41 8.84
CA ASN A 17 7.72 22.99 9.04
C ASN A 17 7.82 22.34 7.65
N MET A 18 9.03 22.39 7.05
CA MET A 18 9.35 21.47 5.97
C MET A 18 9.39 20.09 6.62
N SER A 19 8.33 19.30 6.41
CA SER A 19 8.35 17.89 6.70
C SER A 19 9.58 17.31 5.99
N ALA A 20 10.58 16.89 6.78
CA ALA A 20 11.77 16.28 6.21
C ALA A 20 11.32 15.02 5.45
N GLN A 21 11.73 14.93 4.20
CA GLN A 21 11.43 13.80 3.32
C GLN A 21 11.94 12.52 3.98
N VAL A 22 11.09 11.48 4.10
CA VAL A 22 11.52 10.21 4.69
C VAL A 22 12.65 9.58 3.86
N THR A 23 13.69 9.15 4.55
CA THR A 23 14.81 8.47 3.91
C THR A 23 14.46 7.00 3.71
N TYR A 24 14.48 6.54 2.47
CA TYR A 24 14.30 5.13 2.16
C TYR A 24 15.46 4.30 2.74
N PRO A 25 15.19 3.08 3.24
CA PRO A 25 16.19 2.27 3.94
C PRO A 25 17.30 1.74 3.01
N TYR A 26 17.06 1.74 1.70
CA TYR A 26 17.99 1.27 0.68
C TYR A 26 17.99 2.20 -0.54
N PRO A 27 19.02 2.12 -1.42
CA PRO A 27 19.08 2.92 -2.63
C PRO A 27 17.85 2.76 -3.50
N VAL A 28 17.29 3.88 -3.96
CA VAL A 28 16.16 3.93 -4.88
C VAL A 28 16.69 4.03 -6.30
N HIS A 29 16.27 3.10 -7.14
CA HIS A 29 16.51 3.07 -8.57
C HIS A 29 15.26 3.48 -9.34
N HIS A 30 15.41 3.82 -10.61
CA HIS A 30 14.31 4.18 -11.49
C HIS A 30 14.30 3.29 -12.73
N PHE A 31 13.13 2.79 -13.08
CA PHE A 31 12.87 2.00 -14.26
C PHE A 31 11.95 2.80 -15.20
N SER A 32 12.42 3.01 -16.45
CA SER A 32 11.65 3.73 -17.46
C SER A 32 10.58 2.84 -18.07
N LEU A 33 9.36 3.33 -18.08
CA LEU A 33 8.17 2.70 -18.67
C LEU A 33 7.56 3.62 -19.72
N SER A 34 6.96 3.06 -20.75
CA SER A 34 6.05 3.78 -21.65
C SER A 34 4.62 3.28 -21.41
N VAL A 35 3.74 4.18 -20.95
CA VAL A 35 2.33 3.89 -20.66
C VAL A 35 1.49 5.01 -21.25
N GLU A 36 0.48 4.69 -22.10
CA GLU A 36 -0.37 5.68 -22.78
C GLU A 36 0.46 6.82 -23.42
N ASP A 37 1.51 6.46 -24.17
CA ASP A 37 2.44 7.37 -24.85
C ASP A 37 3.21 8.34 -23.91
N LYS A 38 3.20 8.08 -22.60
CA LYS A 38 3.99 8.83 -21.59
C LYS A 38 5.20 8.03 -21.15
N ASN A 39 6.35 8.69 -21.12
CA ASN A 39 7.54 8.15 -20.49
C ASN A 39 7.46 8.37 -18.97
N ILE A 40 7.50 7.31 -18.21
CA ILE A 40 7.27 7.29 -16.78
C ILE A 40 8.44 6.65 -16.06
N GLN A 41 8.86 7.21 -14.94
CA GLN A 41 9.87 6.64 -14.06
C GLN A 41 9.19 5.91 -12.90
N MET A 42 9.37 4.59 -12.84
CA MET A 42 8.93 3.76 -11.72
C MET A 42 10.10 3.57 -10.75
N ALA A 43 9.95 4.08 -9.54
CA ALA A 43 10.96 3.93 -8.48
C ALA A 43 10.88 2.55 -7.84
N TYR A 44 12.03 2.00 -7.46
CA TYR A 44 12.09 0.73 -6.76
C TYR A 44 13.39 0.59 -5.95
N MET A 45 13.37 -0.25 -4.93
CA MET A 45 14.55 -0.75 -4.25
C MET A 45 14.81 -2.20 -4.70
N ASP A 46 16.08 -2.57 -4.91
CA ASP A 46 16.54 -3.94 -5.24
C ASP A 46 17.63 -4.35 -4.26
N ILE A 47 17.27 -5.19 -3.31
CA ILE A 47 18.16 -5.60 -2.23
C ILE A 47 18.59 -7.04 -2.44
N ARG A 48 19.89 -7.23 -2.61
CA ARG A 48 20.50 -8.55 -2.78
C ARG A 48 21.01 -9.06 -1.44
N PRO A 49 20.75 -10.32 -1.08
CA PRO A 49 21.29 -10.92 0.13
C PRO A 49 22.81 -11.18 -0.02
N SER A 50 23.52 -11.26 1.09
CA SER A 50 24.93 -11.65 1.12
C SER A 50 25.13 -13.10 0.65
N THR A 51 24.19 -13.97 0.99
CA THR A 51 24.16 -15.38 0.53
C THR A 51 22.78 -15.65 -0.05
N ALA A 52 22.71 -15.87 -1.37
CA ALA A 52 21.43 -16.05 -2.07
C ALA A 52 20.91 -17.48 -1.94
N ASN A 53 19.60 -17.61 -1.70
CA ASN A 53 18.88 -18.89 -1.75
C ASN A 53 18.27 -19.18 -3.14
N GLY A 54 18.50 -18.30 -4.12
CA GLY A 54 18.00 -18.42 -5.49
C GLY A 54 16.59 -17.89 -5.70
N GLN A 55 15.88 -17.44 -4.65
CA GLN A 55 14.52 -16.96 -4.74
C GLN A 55 14.43 -15.42 -4.63
N THR A 56 13.43 -14.86 -5.29
CA THR A 56 13.16 -13.41 -5.27
C THR A 56 11.77 -13.15 -4.72
N VAL A 57 11.66 -12.16 -3.85
CA VAL A 57 10.40 -11.64 -3.29
C VAL A 57 10.14 -10.26 -3.88
N ILE A 58 8.90 -10.00 -4.32
CA ILE A 58 8.41 -8.66 -4.64
C ILE A 58 7.36 -8.21 -3.63
N LEU A 59 7.49 -6.97 -3.12
CA LEU A 59 6.63 -6.41 -2.07
C LEU A 59 5.73 -5.31 -2.64
N PHE A 60 4.41 -5.50 -2.61
CA PHE A 60 3.43 -4.52 -3.06
C PHE A 60 2.79 -3.78 -1.89
N HIS A 61 2.93 -2.46 -1.88
CA HIS A 61 2.43 -1.58 -0.83
C HIS A 61 0.92 -1.30 -0.91
N GLY A 62 0.33 -0.87 0.22
CA GLY A 62 -1.05 -0.39 0.29
C GLY A 62 -1.24 1.02 -0.27
N LYS A 63 -2.51 1.45 -0.45
CA LYS A 63 -2.87 2.74 -1.10
C LYS A 63 -2.21 3.96 -0.44
N ASN A 64 -2.14 4.00 0.87
CA ASN A 64 -1.63 5.16 1.62
C ASN A 64 -0.14 5.05 1.99
N PHE A 65 0.57 4.14 1.34
CA PHE A 65 1.96 3.79 1.64
C PHE A 65 2.81 3.78 0.37
N ASN A 66 4.09 3.50 0.57
CA ASN A 66 5.11 3.34 -0.45
C ASN A 66 6.13 2.29 0.04
N GLY A 67 7.20 2.05 -0.69
CA GLY A 67 8.22 1.05 -0.34
C GLY A 67 8.88 1.24 1.03
N TYR A 68 8.88 2.46 1.57
CA TYR A 68 9.48 2.77 2.88
C TYR A 68 8.92 1.91 4.02
N TYR A 69 7.61 1.64 4.06
CA TYR A 69 7.01 0.95 5.20
C TYR A 69 7.39 -0.55 5.31
N TRP A 70 8.04 -1.12 4.29
CA TRP A 70 8.59 -2.47 4.34
C TRP A 70 9.96 -2.57 5.03
N LYS A 71 10.51 -1.46 5.52
CA LYS A 71 11.86 -1.32 6.06
C LYS A 71 12.24 -2.38 7.11
N ASP A 72 11.28 -2.81 7.93
CA ASP A 72 11.51 -3.77 9.03
C ASP A 72 11.35 -5.24 8.58
N ILE A 73 10.85 -5.48 7.35
CA ILE A 73 10.68 -6.81 6.76
C ILE A 73 11.82 -7.16 5.81
N ILE A 74 12.32 -6.19 5.06
CA ILE A 74 13.39 -6.36 4.09
C ILE A 74 14.62 -7.06 4.72
N PRO A 75 15.18 -6.61 5.89
CA PRO A 75 16.34 -7.26 6.48
C PRO A 75 16.11 -8.74 6.77
N SER A 76 14.92 -9.09 7.30
CA SER A 76 14.62 -10.48 7.65
C SER A 76 14.49 -11.40 6.43
N LEU A 77 14.05 -10.86 5.29
CA LEU A 77 14.02 -11.59 4.03
C LEU A 77 15.44 -11.79 3.48
N THR A 78 16.26 -10.74 3.48
CA THR A 78 17.63 -10.82 2.97
C THR A 78 18.54 -11.69 3.83
N GLU A 79 18.38 -11.68 5.15
CA GLU A 79 19.06 -12.59 6.08
C GLU A 79 18.76 -14.07 5.78
N LYS A 80 17.57 -14.37 5.22
CA LYS A 80 17.20 -15.72 4.78
C LYS A 80 17.56 -16.02 3.31
N GLY A 81 18.30 -15.13 2.68
CA GLY A 81 18.84 -15.33 1.34
C GLY A 81 17.93 -14.91 0.20
N TYR A 82 16.78 -14.28 0.45
CA TYR A 82 15.91 -13.78 -0.61
C TYR A 82 16.42 -12.47 -1.20
N ARG A 83 16.44 -12.35 -2.54
CA ARG A 83 16.49 -11.05 -3.20
C ARG A 83 15.14 -10.36 -3.01
N VAL A 84 15.14 -9.07 -2.63
CA VAL A 84 13.90 -8.33 -2.32
C VAL A 84 13.76 -7.15 -3.26
N ILE A 85 12.68 -7.11 -4.02
CA ILE A 85 12.33 -6.02 -4.93
C ILE A 85 11.12 -5.29 -4.36
N VAL A 86 11.23 -3.98 -4.20
CA VAL A 86 10.18 -3.16 -3.57
C VAL A 86 9.87 -1.97 -4.48
N PRO A 87 8.92 -2.11 -5.41
CA PRO A 87 8.49 -0.99 -6.23
C PRO A 87 7.58 -0.04 -5.46
N ASP A 88 7.78 1.26 -5.67
CA ASP A 88 6.69 2.21 -5.54
C ASP A 88 5.85 2.10 -6.82
N GLN A 89 4.60 1.76 -6.70
CA GLN A 89 3.74 1.67 -7.88
C GLN A 89 3.62 3.04 -8.55
N VAL A 90 3.47 3.07 -9.88
CA VAL A 90 3.21 4.32 -10.63
C VAL A 90 1.98 4.99 -10.02
N GLY A 91 2.12 6.25 -9.62
CA GLY A 91 1.12 7.00 -8.85
C GLY A 91 1.47 7.18 -7.37
N TRP A 92 2.49 6.48 -6.84
CA TRP A 92 2.86 6.52 -5.41
C TRP A 92 4.34 6.79 -5.18
N GLY A 93 4.65 7.13 -3.94
CA GLY A 93 6.01 7.23 -3.41
C GLY A 93 6.94 8.09 -4.25
N ARG A 94 8.07 7.50 -4.65
CA ARG A 94 9.10 8.13 -5.49
C ARG A 94 8.86 7.91 -6.99
N SER A 95 7.86 7.12 -7.38
CA SER A 95 7.45 6.97 -8.78
C SER A 95 6.72 8.20 -9.29
N ASP A 96 6.75 8.39 -10.61
CA ASP A 96 5.94 9.42 -11.26
C ASP A 96 4.44 9.24 -10.99
N LYS A 97 3.73 10.35 -10.99
CA LYS A 97 2.29 10.42 -10.72
C LYS A 97 1.56 11.06 -11.90
N PRO A 98 1.60 10.41 -13.09
CA PRO A 98 0.91 10.92 -14.27
C PRO A 98 -0.59 10.71 -14.16
N GLU A 99 -1.37 11.54 -14.84
CA GLU A 99 -2.78 11.25 -15.10
C GLU A 99 -2.87 10.17 -16.19
N LEU A 100 -3.36 8.98 -15.81
CA LEU A 100 -3.52 7.80 -16.64
C LEU A 100 -4.84 7.11 -16.32
N HIS A 101 -5.23 6.16 -17.18
CA HIS A 101 -6.25 5.18 -16.82
C HIS A 101 -5.65 4.10 -15.90
N TYR A 102 -5.71 4.32 -14.58
CA TYR A 102 -5.19 3.37 -13.62
C TYR A 102 -6.03 2.10 -13.54
N SER A 103 -5.34 0.96 -13.62
CA SER A 103 -5.95 -0.36 -13.40
C SER A 103 -4.97 -1.31 -12.71
N PHE A 104 -5.50 -2.30 -11.99
CA PHE A 104 -4.64 -3.36 -11.44
C PHE A 104 -3.93 -4.15 -12.54
N HIS A 105 -4.53 -4.22 -13.73
CA HIS A 105 -3.88 -4.83 -14.90
C HIS A 105 -2.63 -4.06 -15.31
N MET A 106 -2.73 -2.73 -15.44
CA MET A 106 -1.60 -1.86 -15.77
C MET A 106 -0.49 -1.95 -14.70
N LEU A 107 -0.85 -1.85 -13.40
CA LEU A 107 0.13 -1.93 -12.32
C LEU A 107 0.84 -3.29 -12.27
N ALA A 108 0.11 -4.38 -12.51
CA ALA A 108 0.68 -5.73 -12.59
C ALA A 108 1.63 -5.86 -13.80
N SER A 109 1.25 -5.33 -14.96
CA SER A 109 2.07 -5.32 -16.18
C SER A 109 3.35 -4.50 -15.99
N ASN A 110 3.26 -3.32 -15.35
CA ASN A 110 4.42 -2.50 -15.01
C ASN A 110 5.39 -3.25 -14.08
N SER A 111 4.84 -3.94 -13.07
CA SER A 111 5.65 -4.74 -12.14
C SER A 111 6.32 -5.92 -12.85
N ARG A 112 5.63 -6.56 -13.79
CA ARG A 112 6.22 -7.61 -14.63
C ARG A 112 7.36 -7.05 -15.49
N SER A 113 7.15 -5.91 -16.16
CA SER A 113 8.19 -5.28 -17.01
C SER A 113 9.43 -4.91 -16.19
N LEU A 114 9.26 -4.44 -14.94
CA LEU A 114 10.37 -4.24 -14.02
C LEU A 114 11.13 -5.55 -13.75
N LEU A 115 10.41 -6.64 -13.44
CA LEU A 115 11.05 -7.95 -13.21
C LEU A 115 11.78 -8.46 -14.44
N ASP A 116 11.24 -8.26 -15.64
CA ASP A 116 11.87 -8.63 -16.90
C ASP A 116 13.18 -7.85 -17.11
N SER A 117 13.18 -6.54 -16.84
CA SER A 117 14.39 -5.70 -16.93
C SER A 117 15.48 -6.11 -15.93
N LEU A 118 15.08 -6.65 -14.77
CA LEU A 118 15.97 -7.15 -13.74
C LEU A 118 16.36 -8.63 -13.93
N GLN A 119 15.92 -9.24 -15.05
CA GLN A 119 16.16 -10.65 -15.40
C GLN A 119 15.67 -11.62 -14.31
N VAL A 120 14.54 -11.28 -13.67
CA VAL A 120 13.92 -12.13 -12.65
C VAL A 120 12.84 -12.98 -13.28
N GLY A 121 12.97 -14.29 -13.19
CA GLY A 121 12.01 -15.26 -13.75
C GLY A 121 10.75 -15.38 -12.91
N LYS A 122 10.80 -16.16 -11.85
CA LYS A 122 9.68 -16.35 -10.91
C LYS A 122 9.88 -15.54 -9.63
N VAL A 123 8.77 -15.17 -8.99
CA VAL A 123 8.80 -14.42 -7.74
C VAL A 123 7.77 -14.94 -6.74
N ILE A 124 8.10 -14.76 -5.47
CA ILE A 124 7.13 -14.79 -4.38
C ILE A 124 6.54 -13.39 -4.29
N VAL A 125 5.23 -13.27 -4.41
CA VAL A 125 4.54 -11.98 -4.37
C VAL A 125 3.95 -11.78 -2.99
N ILE A 126 4.29 -10.68 -2.31
CA ILE A 126 3.71 -10.29 -1.02
C ILE A 126 2.97 -8.96 -1.22
N GLY A 127 1.69 -8.91 -0.89
CA GLY A 127 0.89 -7.69 -1.03
C GLY A 127 0.09 -7.39 0.23
N HIS A 128 0.19 -6.13 0.68
CA HIS A 128 -0.58 -5.60 1.80
C HIS A 128 -1.71 -4.70 1.29
N SER A 129 -2.92 -4.85 1.85
CA SER A 129 -4.05 -3.96 1.56
C SER A 129 -4.38 -3.88 0.06
N MET A 130 -4.32 -2.69 -0.58
CA MET A 130 -4.42 -2.53 -2.04
C MET A 130 -3.37 -3.35 -2.79
N GLY A 131 -2.14 -3.45 -2.25
CA GLY A 131 -1.10 -4.32 -2.78
C GLY A 131 -1.51 -5.79 -2.80
N GLY A 132 -2.43 -6.21 -1.93
CA GLY A 132 -3.06 -7.53 -1.97
C GLY A 132 -3.96 -7.72 -3.19
N MET A 133 -4.79 -6.73 -3.55
CA MET A 133 -5.56 -6.77 -4.81
C MET A 133 -4.64 -6.82 -6.04
N LEU A 134 -3.57 -6.00 -6.03
CA LEU A 134 -2.55 -6.03 -7.08
C LEU A 134 -1.85 -7.39 -7.15
N ALA A 135 -1.50 -7.98 -6.01
CA ALA A 135 -0.85 -9.28 -5.94
C ALA A 135 -1.74 -10.41 -6.49
N VAL A 136 -3.04 -10.37 -6.19
CA VAL A 136 -4.03 -11.29 -6.80
C VAL A 136 -4.07 -11.09 -8.32
N ARG A 137 -4.17 -9.85 -8.80
CA ARG A 137 -4.19 -9.56 -10.24
C ARG A 137 -2.90 -10.01 -10.92
N PHE A 138 -1.74 -9.76 -10.30
CA PHE A 138 -0.45 -10.22 -10.81
C PHE A 138 -0.41 -11.74 -10.94
N ALA A 139 -0.80 -12.47 -9.89
CA ALA A 139 -0.80 -13.93 -9.88
C ALA A 139 -1.77 -14.55 -10.90
N LEU A 140 -2.89 -13.88 -11.20
CA LEU A 140 -3.85 -14.32 -12.21
C LEU A 140 -3.35 -14.08 -13.64
N LEU A 141 -2.70 -12.95 -13.90
CA LEU A 141 -2.18 -12.60 -15.22
C LEU A 141 -0.88 -13.34 -15.55
N PHE A 142 -0.03 -13.56 -14.56
CA PHE A 142 1.32 -14.07 -14.69
C PHE A 142 1.53 -15.29 -13.78
N ALA A 143 0.67 -16.30 -13.94
CA ALA A 143 0.72 -17.52 -13.12
C ALA A 143 2.04 -18.28 -13.28
N ASP A 144 2.66 -18.25 -14.46
CA ASP A 144 3.98 -18.81 -14.76
C ASP A 144 5.13 -18.07 -14.07
N ARG A 145 4.89 -16.83 -13.63
CA ARG A 145 5.86 -15.95 -12.95
C ARG A 145 5.66 -15.91 -11.43
N THR A 146 4.56 -16.48 -10.93
CA THR A 146 4.20 -16.45 -9.50
C THR A 146 4.48 -17.80 -8.86
N GLU A 147 5.46 -17.84 -7.97
CA GLU A 147 5.82 -19.05 -7.23
C GLU A 147 4.92 -19.27 -6.02
N LYS A 148 4.76 -18.24 -5.20
CA LYS A 148 3.88 -18.20 -4.03
C LYS A 148 3.24 -16.81 -3.92
N LEU A 149 2.09 -16.75 -3.27
CA LEU A 149 1.36 -15.51 -3.01
C LEU A 149 1.12 -15.32 -1.52
N VAL A 150 1.50 -14.18 -0.97
CA VAL A 150 1.22 -13.80 0.42
C VAL A 150 0.33 -12.56 0.42
N LEU A 151 -0.83 -12.69 1.04
CA LEU A 151 -1.84 -11.64 1.16
C LEU A 151 -1.93 -11.22 2.62
N GLU A 152 -1.44 -10.04 2.93
CA GLU A 152 -1.50 -9.44 4.25
C GLU A 152 -2.65 -8.45 4.33
N ASN A 153 -3.65 -8.74 5.16
CA ASN A 153 -4.85 -7.89 5.30
C ASN A 153 -5.28 -7.24 3.98
N PRO A 154 -5.44 -8.05 2.89
CA PRO A 154 -5.79 -7.49 1.58
C PRO A 154 -7.14 -6.79 1.67
N ILE A 155 -7.31 -5.64 1.01
CA ILE A 155 -8.63 -5.12 0.71
C ILE A 155 -9.21 -5.86 -0.50
N GLY A 156 -10.50 -5.63 -0.82
CA GLY A 156 -11.15 -6.35 -1.93
C GLY A 156 -11.52 -7.80 -1.61
N LEU A 157 -11.59 -8.17 -0.31
CA LEU A 157 -12.23 -9.41 0.14
C LEU A 157 -13.77 -9.32 0.06
N GLU A 158 -14.29 -8.13 -0.16
CA GLU A 158 -15.70 -7.80 -0.44
C GLU A 158 -15.77 -6.94 -1.71
N ASP A 159 -16.88 -7.02 -2.41
CA ASP A 159 -17.17 -6.11 -3.53
C ASP A 159 -17.80 -4.82 -2.99
N TYR A 160 -17.03 -3.77 -2.91
CA TYR A 160 -17.46 -2.47 -2.39
C TYR A 160 -18.64 -1.86 -3.15
N ARG A 161 -18.80 -2.17 -4.44
CA ARG A 161 -19.90 -1.67 -5.29
C ARG A 161 -21.28 -2.14 -4.80
N THR A 162 -21.33 -3.21 -4.01
CA THR A 162 -22.59 -3.78 -3.52
C THR A 162 -23.14 -3.07 -2.28
N PHE A 163 -22.31 -2.26 -1.58
CA PHE A 163 -22.75 -1.66 -0.29
C PHE A 163 -22.16 -0.27 -0.01
N VAL A 164 -21.09 0.15 -0.68
CA VAL A 164 -20.53 1.49 -0.55
C VAL A 164 -21.18 2.39 -1.62
N PRO A 165 -21.80 3.54 -1.25
CA PRO A 165 -22.33 4.46 -2.24
C PRO A 165 -21.28 4.94 -3.22
N TYR A 166 -21.61 4.91 -4.52
CA TYR A 166 -20.73 5.40 -5.56
C TYR A 166 -20.44 6.89 -5.38
N LYS A 167 -19.19 7.27 -5.58
CA LYS A 167 -18.73 8.65 -5.65
C LYS A 167 -18.12 8.91 -7.01
N THR A 168 -18.51 10.00 -7.66
CA THR A 168 -17.89 10.42 -8.92
C THR A 168 -16.42 10.73 -8.73
N LEU A 169 -15.65 10.69 -9.82
CA LEU A 169 -14.24 11.09 -9.79
C LEU A 169 -14.09 12.52 -9.23
N GLN A 170 -14.98 13.42 -9.59
CA GLN A 170 -14.93 14.82 -9.12
C GLN A 170 -15.16 14.95 -7.63
N GLU A 171 -16.14 14.23 -7.04
CA GLU A 171 -16.38 14.22 -5.58
C GLU A 171 -15.17 13.64 -4.85
N THR A 172 -14.59 12.56 -5.38
CA THR A 172 -13.40 11.92 -4.79
C THR A 172 -12.18 12.83 -4.88
N TYR A 173 -11.98 13.51 -6.02
CA TYR A 173 -10.91 14.49 -6.20
C TYR A 173 -11.04 15.65 -5.20
N HIS A 174 -12.22 16.23 -5.02
CA HIS A 174 -12.41 17.30 -4.03
C HIS A 174 -12.06 16.84 -2.61
N LYS A 175 -12.40 15.61 -2.24
CA LYS A 175 -12.02 15.02 -0.96
C LYS A 175 -10.50 14.86 -0.83
N GLU A 176 -9.84 14.30 -1.83
CA GLU A 176 -8.38 14.12 -1.84
C GLU A 176 -7.64 15.47 -1.86
N ARG A 177 -8.17 16.46 -2.58
CA ARG A 177 -7.61 17.83 -2.65
C ARG A 177 -7.72 18.58 -1.32
N ALA A 178 -8.72 18.28 -0.50
CA ALA A 178 -8.92 18.83 0.83
C ALA A 178 -8.13 18.08 1.92
N ALA A 179 -7.28 17.12 1.57
CA ALA A 179 -6.51 16.35 2.53
C ALA A 179 -5.54 17.25 3.32
N SER A 180 -5.33 16.87 4.58
CA SER A 180 -4.40 17.51 5.50
C SER A 180 -3.63 16.45 6.29
N TYR A 181 -2.56 16.85 6.97
CA TYR A 181 -1.84 15.98 7.89
C TYR A 181 -2.78 15.31 8.90
N ASP A 182 -3.65 16.08 9.51
CA ASP A 182 -4.60 15.57 10.52
C ASP A 182 -5.59 14.56 9.91
N SER A 183 -6.07 14.80 8.67
CA SER A 183 -6.95 13.86 7.99
C SER A 183 -6.25 12.55 7.67
N TYR A 184 -4.99 12.57 7.23
CA TYR A 184 -4.17 11.38 7.02
C TYR A 184 -3.90 10.65 8.32
N LYS A 185 -3.52 11.38 9.38
CA LYS A 185 -3.31 10.82 10.71
C LYS A 185 -4.54 10.12 11.25
N LYS A 186 -5.69 10.80 11.22
CA LYS A 186 -6.97 10.24 11.65
C LYS A 186 -7.33 8.96 10.88
N TYR A 187 -7.07 8.96 9.58
CA TYR A 187 -7.33 7.78 8.76
C TYR A 187 -6.37 6.62 9.12
N GLN A 188 -5.07 6.87 9.25
CA GLN A 188 -4.10 5.85 9.64
C GLN A 188 -4.32 5.34 11.07
N GLN A 189 -4.77 6.20 12.01
CA GLN A 189 -5.17 5.76 13.35
C GLN A 189 -6.26 4.68 13.31
N SER A 190 -7.16 4.72 12.33
CA SER A 190 -8.22 3.71 12.18
C SER A 190 -7.71 2.31 11.78
N TYR A 191 -6.46 2.19 11.39
CA TYR A 191 -5.82 0.92 11.03
C TYR A 191 -5.40 0.10 12.25
N TYR A 192 -5.25 0.73 13.41
CA TYR A 192 -4.70 0.11 14.62
C TYR A 192 -5.75 0.10 15.73
N PRO A 193 -5.85 -0.99 16.50
CA PRO A 193 -6.69 -1.00 17.70
C PRO A 193 -6.26 0.03 18.74
N VAL A 194 -4.95 0.25 18.85
CA VAL A 194 -4.33 1.26 19.73
C VAL A 194 -3.25 1.98 18.94
N TRP A 195 -3.33 3.31 18.90
CA TRP A 195 -2.31 4.13 18.28
C TRP A 195 -1.04 4.20 19.14
N ARG A 196 0.12 4.11 18.50
CA ARG A 196 1.43 4.25 19.14
C ARG A 196 2.26 5.32 18.44
N PRO A 197 3.15 6.04 19.16
CA PRO A 197 3.98 7.09 18.58
C PRO A 197 4.85 6.63 17.41
N GLU A 198 5.33 5.39 17.43
CA GLU A 198 6.16 4.83 16.36
C GLU A 198 5.45 4.73 15.00
N TYR A 199 4.12 4.79 14.95
CA TYR A 199 3.36 4.78 13.69
C TYR A 199 3.33 6.14 12.99
N GLU A 200 3.67 7.22 13.71
CA GLU A 200 3.65 8.59 13.17
C GLU A 200 4.53 8.75 11.93
N GLN A 201 5.65 8.04 11.84
CA GLN A 201 6.53 8.06 10.68
C GLN A 201 5.84 7.67 9.36
N TYR A 202 4.82 6.82 9.40
CA TYR A 202 4.06 6.40 8.21
C TYR A 202 3.04 7.47 7.79
N VAL A 203 2.51 8.23 8.75
CA VAL A 203 1.72 9.44 8.46
C VAL A 203 2.60 10.50 7.81
N GLN A 204 3.81 10.72 8.34
CA GLN A 204 4.77 11.65 7.78
C GLN A 204 5.13 11.28 6.34
N ALA A 205 5.41 9.99 6.08
CA ALA A 205 5.70 9.49 4.74
C ALA A 205 4.56 9.74 3.74
N GLN A 206 3.32 9.57 4.15
CA GLN A 206 2.15 9.89 3.31
C GLN A 206 2.00 11.41 3.11
N ALA A 207 2.21 12.17 4.18
CA ALA A 207 2.00 13.62 4.20
C ALA A 207 3.06 14.41 3.41
N GLU A 208 4.19 13.80 3.01
CA GLU A 208 5.16 14.45 2.11
C GLU A 208 4.51 15.04 0.87
N SER A 209 3.51 14.34 0.32
CA SER A 209 2.79 14.78 -0.87
C SER A 209 2.05 16.11 -0.70
N LEU A 210 1.68 16.47 0.53
CA LEU A 210 0.97 17.73 0.82
C LEU A 210 1.82 18.98 0.55
N ALA A 211 3.15 18.84 0.64
CA ALA A 211 4.11 19.91 0.36
C ALA A 211 4.58 19.93 -1.11
N ASP A 212 4.19 18.96 -1.91
CA ASP A 212 4.55 18.87 -3.32
C ASP A 212 3.84 19.97 -4.13
N PRO A 213 4.56 20.81 -4.91
CA PRO A 213 3.93 21.79 -5.80
C PRO A 213 2.90 21.19 -6.77
N ALA A 214 3.02 19.91 -7.09
CA ALA A 214 2.09 19.16 -7.93
C ALA A 214 0.96 18.47 -7.14
N PHE A 215 0.71 18.87 -5.87
CA PHE A 215 -0.28 18.21 -5.01
C PHE A 215 -1.67 18.13 -5.65
N ASP A 216 -2.06 19.12 -6.42
CA ASP A 216 -3.33 19.10 -7.16
C ASP A 216 -3.43 17.88 -8.10
N ARG A 217 -2.40 17.60 -8.88
CA ARG A 217 -2.30 16.41 -9.74
C ARG A 217 -2.24 15.13 -8.91
N ILE A 218 -1.51 15.13 -7.79
CA ILE A 218 -1.42 13.97 -6.88
C ILE A 218 -2.80 13.65 -6.31
N ALA A 219 -3.57 14.63 -5.89
CA ALA A 219 -4.94 14.47 -5.42
C ALA A 219 -5.84 13.85 -6.50
N ARG A 220 -5.68 14.27 -7.76
CA ARG A 220 -6.40 13.68 -8.88
C ARG A 220 -6.02 12.21 -9.11
N VAL A 221 -4.73 11.88 -9.06
CA VAL A 221 -4.24 10.49 -9.16
C VAL A 221 -4.77 9.65 -7.99
N ASN A 222 -4.79 10.18 -6.77
CA ASN A 222 -5.39 9.53 -5.61
C ASN A 222 -6.88 9.24 -5.80
N ALA A 223 -7.61 10.15 -6.43
CA ALA A 223 -9.03 9.96 -6.75
C ALA A 223 -9.24 8.87 -7.81
N VAL A 224 -8.46 8.87 -8.88
CA VAL A 224 -8.52 7.83 -9.92
C VAL A 224 -8.17 6.46 -9.35
N THR A 225 -7.16 6.37 -8.50
CA THR A 225 -6.77 5.11 -7.86
C THR A 225 -7.77 4.63 -6.80
N TYR A 226 -8.53 5.53 -6.19
CA TYR A 226 -9.70 5.15 -5.39
C TYR A 226 -10.77 4.49 -6.26
N GLN A 227 -11.09 5.08 -7.42
CA GLN A 227 -12.03 4.50 -8.40
C GLN A 227 -11.55 3.12 -8.86
N MET A 228 -10.26 2.97 -9.19
CA MET A 228 -9.67 1.67 -9.55
C MET A 228 -9.96 0.60 -8.48
N ILE A 229 -9.76 0.91 -7.20
CA ILE A 229 -10.04 -0.03 -6.11
C ILE A 229 -11.53 -0.35 -6.04
N TYR A 230 -12.40 0.64 -6.17
CA TYR A 230 -13.84 0.49 -6.09
C TYR A 230 -14.39 -0.34 -7.26
N GLU A 231 -13.93 -0.07 -8.49
CA GLU A 231 -14.50 -0.62 -9.72
C GLU A 231 -13.92 -1.96 -10.16
N GLN A 232 -12.76 -2.37 -9.60
CA GLN A 232 -12.03 -3.56 -10.05
C GLN A 232 -11.91 -4.63 -8.94
N PRO A 233 -13.01 -5.22 -8.45
CA PRO A 233 -12.97 -6.25 -7.43
C PRO A 233 -12.23 -7.49 -7.93
N VAL A 234 -11.48 -8.14 -7.03
CA VAL A 234 -10.75 -9.38 -7.31
C VAL A 234 -11.38 -10.62 -6.63
N VAL A 235 -12.34 -10.40 -5.74
CA VAL A 235 -12.96 -11.47 -4.91
C VAL A 235 -13.58 -12.58 -5.74
N TYR A 236 -14.11 -12.30 -6.91
CA TYR A 236 -14.76 -13.28 -7.79
C TYR A 236 -13.78 -14.21 -8.52
N GLU A 237 -12.48 -13.91 -8.44
CA GLU A 237 -11.44 -14.65 -9.17
C GLU A 237 -10.56 -15.51 -8.27
N PHE A 238 -10.79 -15.53 -6.96
CA PHE A 238 -9.97 -16.27 -5.99
C PHE A 238 -9.83 -17.75 -6.30
N ALA A 239 -10.89 -18.39 -6.78
CA ALA A 239 -10.86 -19.80 -7.17
C ALA A 239 -9.92 -20.14 -8.35
N ARG A 240 -9.48 -19.11 -9.11
CA ARG A 240 -8.57 -19.25 -10.26
C ARG A 240 -7.10 -19.14 -9.87
N LEU A 241 -6.78 -18.77 -8.62
CA LEU A 241 -5.40 -18.73 -8.14
C LEU A 241 -4.79 -20.13 -8.17
N ALA A 242 -3.69 -20.28 -8.92
CA ALA A 242 -3.04 -21.58 -9.15
C ALA A 242 -1.87 -21.84 -8.19
N CYS A 243 -1.21 -20.79 -7.68
CA CYS A 243 -0.08 -20.89 -6.77
C CYS A 243 -0.52 -21.14 -5.32
N PRO A 244 0.37 -21.64 -4.45
CA PRO A 244 0.15 -21.65 -3.00
C PRO A 244 -0.06 -20.24 -2.46
N VAL A 245 -1.07 -20.06 -1.56
CA VAL A 245 -1.43 -18.77 -0.98
C VAL A 245 -1.32 -18.82 0.53
N LEU A 246 -0.64 -17.81 1.12
CA LEU A 246 -0.72 -17.51 2.54
C LEU A 246 -1.60 -16.26 2.71
N LEU A 247 -2.65 -16.39 3.51
CA LEU A 247 -3.51 -15.28 3.91
C LEU A 247 -3.26 -14.97 5.38
N ILE A 248 -2.73 -13.77 5.67
CA ILE A 248 -2.47 -13.28 7.03
C ILE A 248 -3.51 -12.21 7.36
N ILE A 249 -4.32 -12.43 8.39
CA ILE A 249 -5.44 -11.58 8.75
C ILE A 249 -5.34 -11.12 10.21
N GLY A 250 -5.16 -9.82 10.41
CA GLY A 250 -5.32 -9.18 11.71
C GLY A 250 -6.80 -9.19 12.12
N GLN A 251 -7.10 -9.83 13.25
CA GLN A 251 -8.48 -10.08 13.69
C GLN A 251 -9.20 -8.82 14.19
N ALA A 252 -8.45 -7.75 14.50
CA ALA A 252 -9.00 -6.45 14.87
C ALA A 252 -9.19 -5.49 13.69
N ASP A 253 -8.82 -5.89 12.47
CA ASP A 253 -9.02 -5.07 11.28
C ASP A 253 -10.51 -4.87 10.96
N ARG A 254 -10.87 -3.62 10.62
CA ARG A 254 -12.22 -3.20 10.24
C ARG A 254 -12.15 -2.24 9.05
N THR A 255 -11.15 -2.39 8.21
CA THR A 255 -10.93 -1.51 7.05
C THR A 255 -11.96 -1.78 5.95
N VAL A 256 -12.60 -0.70 5.50
CA VAL A 256 -13.47 -0.68 4.32
C VAL A 256 -13.12 0.56 3.51
N VAL A 257 -12.94 0.41 2.21
CA VAL A 257 -12.77 1.55 1.30
C VAL A 257 -14.11 2.29 1.20
N GLY A 258 -14.12 3.60 1.54
CA GLY A 258 -15.37 4.35 1.65
C GLY A 258 -16.15 4.14 2.95
N LYS A 259 -15.49 3.67 4.02
CA LYS A 259 -16.11 3.43 5.34
C LYS A 259 -16.84 4.64 5.92
N ASP A 260 -16.39 5.84 5.61
CA ASP A 260 -17.01 7.10 6.02
C ASP A 260 -18.41 7.32 5.40
N LEU A 261 -18.71 6.66 4.29
CA LEU A 261 -20.01 6.71 3.60
C LEU A 261 -21.03 5.70 4.16
N LEU A 262 -20.60 4.79 5.03
CA LEU A 262 -21.45 3.73 5.57
C LEU A 262 -22.24 4.20 6.79
N THR A 263 -23.49 3.71 6.91
CA THR A 263 -24.31 3.85 8.11
C THR A 263 -23.70 3.08 9.29
N GLY A 264 -24.19 3.35 10.51
CA GLY A 264 -23.77 2.61 11.71
C GLY A 264 -24.05 1.11 11.63
N GLU A 265 -25.17 0.71 11.02
CA GLU A 265 -25.53 -0.68 10.80
C GLU A 265 -24.61 -1.36 9.76
N GLN A 266 -24.39 -0.71 8.62
CA GLN A 266 -23.48 -1.22 7.60
C GLN A 266 -22.05 -1.44 8.15
N LYS A 267 -21.55 -0.53 9.01
CA LYS A 267 -20.23 -0.69 9.66
C LYS A 267 -20.13 -1.92 10.56
N LYS A 268 -21.26 -2.45 11.07
CA LYS A 268 -21.28 -3.70 11.84
C LYS A 268 -21.25 -4.94 10.94
N ASN A 269 -21.74 -4.83 9.70
CA ASN A 269 -21.90 -5.96 8.79
C ASN A 269 -20.73 -6.11 7.82
N TYR A 270 -20.07 -5.02 7.42
CA TYR A 270 -18.98 -5.01 6.45
C TYR A 270 -17.62 -4.73 7.09
N GLY A 271 -16.55 -5.13 6.42
CA GLY A 271 -15.19 -5.01 6.95
C GLY A 271 -14.89 -5.95 8.11
N GLN A 272 -15.62 -7.06 8.21
CA GLN A 272 -15.44 -8.05 9.28
C GLN A 272 -14.32 -9.04 8.90
N TYR A 273 -13.07 -8.62 8.98
CA TYR A 273 -11.90 -9.39 8.53
C TYR A 273 -11.81 -10.82 9.07
N PRO A 274 -12.19 -11.12 10.34
CA PRO A 274 -12.24 -12.52 10.80
C PRO A 274 -13.10 -13.42 9.94
N GLN A 275 -14.26 -12.93 9.48
CA GLN A 275 -15.16 -13.66 8.60
C GLN A 275 -14.67 -13.65 7.15
N LEU A 276 -14.18 -12.49 6.68
CA LEU A 276 -13.68 -12.31 5.32
C LEU A 276 -12.48 -13.20 5.02
N GLY A 277 -11.55 -13.32 5.97
CA GLY A 277 -10.39 -14.20 5.84
C GLY A 277 -10.80 -15.67 5.67
N ARG A 278 -11.78 -16.13 6.46
CA ARG A 278 -12.30 -17.50 6.36
C ARG A 278 -13.05 -17.75 5.05
N LYS A 279 -13.85 -16.76 4.59
CA LYS A 279 -14.52 -16.82 3.29
C LYS A 279 -13.51 -16.90 2.14
N ALA A 280 -12.50 -16.04 2.14
CA ALA A 280 -11.45 -16.04 1.13
C ALA A 280 -10.66 -17.35 1.13
N LYS A 281 -10.29 -17.88 2.31
CA LYS A 281 -9.66 -19.21 2.42
C LYS A 281 -10.50 -20.30 1.78
N ALA A 282 -11.82 -20.29 1.99
CA ALA A 282 -12.71 -21.29 1.42
C ALA A 282 -12.81 -21.24 -0.12
N GLN A 283 -12.56 -20.08 -0.73
CA GLN A 283 -12.58 -19.86 -2.17
C GLN A 283 -11.24 -20.18 -2.85
N ILE A 284 -10.12 -20.05 -2.14
CA ILE A 284 -8.78 -20.27 -2.67
C ILE A 284 -8.36 -21.72 -2.43
N LYS A 285 -8.16 -22.51 -3.51
CA LYS A 285 -7.91 -23.96 -3.43
C LYS A 285 -6.73 -24.36 -2.55
N ASN A 286 -5.60 -23.65 -2.69
CA ASN A 286 -4.37 -23.93 -1.93
C ASN A 286 -4.04 -22.74 -1.03
N CYS A 287 -4.83 -22.54 0.02
CA CYS A 287 -4.71 -21.40 0.93
C CYS A 287 -4.49 -21.84 2.38
N ARG A 288 -3.43 -21.32 2.99
CA ARG A 288 -3.22 -21.33 4.43
C ARG A 288 -3.68 -19.98 4.99
N LEU A 289 -4.54 -19.99 6.00
CA LEU A 289 -4.96 -18.81 6.75
C LEU A 289 -4.23 -18.76 8.09
N VAL A 290 -3.66 -17.60 8.40
CA VAL A 290 -3.12 -17.25 9.72
C VAL A 290 -3.89 -16.06 10.26
N GLU A 291 -4.53 -16.24 11.42
CA GLU A 291 -5.32 -15.23 12.12
C GLU A 291 -4.49 -14.66 13.27
N LEU A 292 -4.26 -13.33 13.26
CA LEU A 292 -3.46 -12.64 14.28
C LEU A 292 -4.39 -11.89 15.25
N ALA A 293 -4.54 -12.44 16.46
CA ALA A 293 -5.40 -11.87 17.49
C ALA A 293 -4.90 -10.48 17.93
N GLY A 294 -5.82 -9.51 18.09
CA GLY A 294 -5.51 -8.15 18.53
C GLY A 294 -4.77 -7.28 17.51
N VAL A 295 -4.47 -7.80 16.32
CA VAL A 295 -3.77 -7.08 15.26
C VAL A 295 -4.77 -6.43 14.31
N GLY A 296 -4.50 -5.17 13.94
CA GLY A 296 -5.30 -4.38 13.01
C GLY A 296 -4.90 -4.59 11.55
N HIS A 297 -4.96 -3.49 10.77
CA HIS A 297 -4.81 -3.53 9.31
C HIS A 297 -3.37 -3.78 8.82
N ILE A 298 -2.34 -3.46 9.63
CA ILE A 298 -0.94 -3.50 9.18
C ILE A 298 -0.12 -4.44 10.09
N PRO A 299 -0.27 -5.77 9.95
CA PRO A 299 0.41 -6.76 10.79
C PRO A 299 1.93 -6.62 10.82
N HIS A 300 2.58 -6.41 9.67
CA HIS A 300 4.04 -6.29 9.59
C HIS A 300 4.61 -5.10 10.35
N VAL A 301 3.79 -4.08 10.63
CA VAL A 301 4.16 -2.91 11.45
C VAL A 301 3.73 -3.10 12.90
N GLN A 302 2.49 -3.55 13.15
CA GLN A 302 1.91 -3.61 14.48
C GLN A 302 2.47 -4.78 15.32
N ASP A 303 2.64 -5.95 14.70
CA ASP A 303 3.21 -7.16 15.32
C ASP A 303 4.15 -7.85 14.33
N THR A 304 5.30 -7.22 14.13
CA THR A 304 6.33 -7.67 13.20
C THR A 304 6.79 -9.12 13.50
N ALA A 305 6.82 -9.51 14.79
CA ALA A 305 7.24 -10.85 15.20
C ALA A 305 6.23 -11.92 14.76
N ALA A 306 4.94 -11.71 15.04
CA ALA A 306 3.88 -12.63 14.61
C ALA A 306 3.76 -12.71 13.09
N PHE A 307 3.88 -11.56 12.39
CA PHE A 307 3.92 -11.50 10.94
C PHE A 307 5.08 -12.33 10.36
N LYS A 308 6.32 -12.10 10.84
CA LYS A 308 7.51 -12.84 10.41
C LYS A 308 7.36 -14.34 10.67
N LYS A 309 6.84 -14.74 11.83
CA LYS A 309 6.57 -16.16 12.16
C LYS A 309 5.60 -16.78 11.14
N ALA A 310 4.51 -16.11 10.82
CA ALA A 310 3.55 -16.57 9.81
C ALA A 310 4.20 -16.67 8.43
N LEU A 311 4.88 -15.60 7.99
CA LEU A 311 5.54 -15.51 6.70
C LEU A 311 6.56 -16.63 6.51
N PHE A 312 7.56 -16.74 7.40
CA PHE A 312 8.65 -17.72 7.26
C PHE A 312 8.24 -19.17 7.49
N SER A 313 7.06 -19.42 8.07
CA SER A 313 6.51 -20.78 8.13
C SER A 313 5.87 -21.24 6.81
N PHE A 314 5.79 -20.35 5.82
CA PHE A 314 5.23 -20.61 4.50
C PHE A 314 6.29 -20.46 3.38
N LEU A 315 7.25 -19.56 3.51
CA LEU A 315 8.34 -19.40 2.58
C LEU A 315 9.31 -20.58 2.64
#